data_42a6a91f7352d9584279779a59901908
#
_entry.id   42a6a91f7352d9584279779a59901908
#
_cell.length_a   1.000
_cell.length_b   1.000
_cell.length_c   1.000
_cell.angle_alpha   90.00
_cell.angle_beta   90.00
_cell.angle_gamma   90.00
#
_symmetry.space_group_name_H-M   'P 1'
#
loop_
_entity.id
_entity.type
_entity.pdbx_description
1 polymer ?
#
loop_
_entity_poly.entity_id
_entity_poly.type
_entity_poly.pdbx_seq_one_letter_code
_entity_poly.pdbx_strand_id
1 'polypeptide(L)'
;MRPNKDRRTEIILYGLLLIPLLFAAAALAQATEQAQGLAEITAALSVILNNPAMLRWCASTPKFLLAVLVLYPLAVYCYMLDQADRHPGAEHGTAKWGNAHTLNLKYRNAKQPAENYILTENVRFSTDSHAHKHNLNIIVIGGSGSGKTRFYVKPNALQLIGSYLFLDPKGELTRTLGRIMETKGISVTVLDLVHFQGHYNPMAYLETDEDAIKLAFAIVNNTKPKDATSGGDKFWDDSSVLLISALILYLMYEAPASEQNFSTLMYMILNCQVSENEMVENPLMMLFGELERRDQQHPAVLQFKSFMLGAKKTLQSILISAAANLYMFNSRKFAEMTSRDEMFLPRMGLEQRALFIVLPDNDTTFNFIATMLYTQLFDQLFRLADSTPEYNGALPVHVRLMMDEFANVALPKNFKNILAVCRSRNISCDIILQNIAQLKSLFKDDWEGIIGNCDTLLYLGGNEYGTYEYLSKILGKETERTKSQSIGKGSRGSSSDSLQTAGRELCMPDEIRRMRDDECLLLMRSEDPVIDKKYNLLHHPNVKYTPDAGGEPYVMPPDYMGDAVTITMDAVAAATAPEITEEMYEQLDYLEKHPEENYYENEENFSQYDQGD
;
A
#
# COMPACT_ATOMS: atom_id res chain seq x y z
N MET A 1 -34.95 -20.06 3.73
CA MET A 1 -36.40 -20.06 3.38
C MET A 1 -36.94 -21.47 3.59
N ARG A 2 -37.85 -21.69 4.58
CA ARG A 2 -38.62 -22.93 4.65
C ARG A 2 -39.36 -23.09 3.33
N PRO A 3 -39.47 -24.31 2.76
CA PRO A 3 -40.15 -24.49 1.49
C PRO A 3 -41.61 -24.08 1.63
N ASN A 4 -42.14 -23.44 0.63
CA ASN A 4 -43.48 -22.83 0.52
C ASN A 4 -44.65 -23.82 0.83
N LYS A 5 -44.35 -25.09 1.10
CA LYS A 5 -45.30 -26.17 1.38
C LYS A 5 -45.86 -26.11 2.81
N ASP A 6 -45.08 -25.70 3.80
CA ASP A 6 -45.48 -25.70 5.21
C ASP A 6 -46.46 -24.55 5.53
N ARG A 7 -46.28 -23.37 4.95
CA ARG A 7 -47.16 -22.20 5.16
C ARG A 7 -48.61 -22.43 4.70
N ARG A 8 -48.79 -23.17 3.61
CA ARG A 8 -50.16 -23.50 3.13
C ARG A 8 -50.90 -24.40 4.11
N THR A 9 -50.23 -25.37 4.69
CA THR A 9 -50.80 -26.30 5.66
C THR A 9 -51.16 -25.58 6.95
N GLU A 10 -50.35 -24.66 7.44
CA GLU A 10 -50.65 -23.84 8.61
C GLU A 10 -51.86 -22.91 8.40
N ILE A 11 -51.94 -22.23 7.26
CA ILE A 11 -53.08 -21.36 6.92
C ILE A 11 -54.38 -22.18 6.85
N ILE A 12 -54.35 -23.39 6.28
CA ILE A 12 -55.52 -24.29 6.23
C ILE A 12 -55.90 -24.70 7.65
N LEU A 13 -54.92 -25.00 8.52
CA LEU A 13 -55.21 -25.39 9.90
C LEU A 13 -55.88 -24.26 10.68
N TYR A 14 -55.37 -23.02 10.56
CA TYR A 14 -55.99 -21.83 11.17
C TYR A 14 -57.37 -21.55 10.60
N GLY A 15 -57.57 -21.76 9.29
CA GLY A 15 -58.89 -21.67 8.67
C GLY A 15 -59.90 -22.69 9.22
N LEU A 16 -59.46 -23.92 9.45
CA LEU A 16 -60.25 -24.96 10.06
C LEU A 16 -60.67 -24.68 11.53
N LEU A 17 -59.72 -24.05 12.31
CA LEU A 17 -59.98 -23.65 13.70
C LEU A 17 -61.00 -22.51 13.81
N LEU A 18 -61.22 -21.72 12.78
CA LEU A 18 -62.24 -20.67 12.76
C LEU A 18 -63.65 -21.21 12.87
N ILE A 19 -63.95 -22.42 12.32
CA ILE A 19 -65.29 -23.02 12.30
C ILE A 19 -65.78 -23.28 13.72
N PRO A 20 -65.11 -24.03 14.59
CA PRO A 20 -65.56 -24.24 15.98
C PRO A 20 -65.62 -22.93 16.78
N LEU A 21 -64.79 -21.94 16.49
CA LEU A 21 -64.79 -20.61 17.14
C LEU A 21 -66.09 -19.83 16.76
N LEU A 22 -66.48 -19.83 15.51
CA LEU A 22 -67.74 -19.22 15.06
C LEU A 22 -68.93 -19.89 15.69
N PHE A 23 -68.92 -21.23 15.80
CA PHE A 23 -69.99 -22.00 16.52
C PHE A 23 -70.03 -21.59 18.01
N ALA A 24 -68.86 -21.52 18.69
CA ALA A 24 -68.81 -21.13 20.09
C ALA A 24 -69.29 -19.66 20.28
N ALA A 25 -68.94 -18.75 19.35
CA ALA A 25 -69.43 -17.37 19.38
C ALA A 25 -70.95 -17.27 19.22
N ALA A 26 -71.55 -18.06 18.36
CA ALA A 26 -72.97 -18.07 18.18
C ALA A 26 -73.68 -18.69 19.41
N ALA A 27 -73.11 -19.74 20.01
CA ALA A 27 -73.60 -20.33 21.26
C ALA A 27 -73.51 -19.34 22.45
N LEU A 28 -72.43 -18.60 22.55
CA LEU A 28 -72.23 -17.55 23.58
C LEU A 28 -73.25 -16.41 23.40
N ALA A 29 -73.49 -15.98 22.15
CA ALA A 29 -74.48 -14.96 21.86
C ALA A 29 -75.87 -15.37 22.34
N GLN A 30 -76.30 -16.62 22.06
CA GLN A 30 -77.55 -17.13 22.52
C GLN A 30 -77.59 -17.26 24.04
N ALA A 31 -76.57 -17.75 24.72
CA ALA A 31 -76.47 -17.87 26.17
C ALA A 31 -76.57 -16.50 26.88
N THR A 32 -76.00 -15.47 26.32
CA THR A 32 -76.04 -14.09 26.88
C THR A 32 -77.40 -13.43 26.72
N GLU A 33 -78.23 -13.78 25.72
CA GLU A 33 -79.58 -13.26 25.60
C GLU A 33 -80.59 -13.98 26.52
N GLN A 34 -80.28 -15.19 26.95
CA GLN A 34 -81.15 -16.01 27.76
C GLN A 34 -80.92 -15.89 29.27
N ALA A 35 -79.80 -15.31 29.67
CA ALA A 35 -79.34 -15.30 31.05
C ALA A 35 -79.00 -13.91 31.57
N GLN A 36 -79.33 -13.65 32.82
CA GLN A 36 -79.01 -12.34 33.49
C GLN A 36 -77.75 -12.39 34.39
N GLY A 37 -77.09 -13.55 34.54
CA GLY A 37 -75.91 -13.72 35.40
C GLY A 37 -74.86 -14.70 34.81
N LEU A 38 -73.59 -14.55 35.24
CA LEU A 38 -72.49 -15.39 34.79
C LEU A 38 -72.73 -16.92 34.94
N ALA A 39 -73.34 -17.32 36.05
CA ALA A 39 -73.66 -18.74 36.32
C ALA A 39 -74.72 -19.31 35.34
N GLU A 40 -75.72 -18.52 34.97
CA GLU A 40 -76.71 -18.85 34.02
C GLU A 40 -76.16 -18.90 32.58
N ILE A 41 -75.29 -17.96 32.23
CA ILE A 41 -74.61 -17.98 30.92
C ILE A 41 -73.74 -19.24 30.75
N THR A 42 -72.99 -19.64 31.79
CA THR A 42 -72.15 -20.86 31.72
C THR A 42 -73.02 -22.14 31.64
N ALA A 43 -74.13 -22.19 32.35
CA ALA A 43 -75.10 -23.32 32.28
C ALA A 43 -75.73 -23.39 30.89
N ALA A 44 -76.27 -22.29 30.35
CA ALA A 44 -76.86 -22.22 29.04
C ALA A 44 -75.85 -22.59 27.92
N LEU A 45 -74.62 -22.06 28.03
CA LEU A 45 -73.52 -22.36 27.08
C LEU A 45 -73.17 -23.85 27.08
N SER A 46 -73.10 -24.49 28.27
CA SER A 46 -72.80 -25.92 28.39
C SER A 46 -73.88 -26.80 27.74
N VAL A 47 -75.13 -26.41 27.83
CA VAL A 47 -76.29 -27.14 27.21
C VAL A 47 -76.22 -27.05 25.67
N ILE A 48 -75.92 -25.84 25.15
CA ILE A 48 -75.85 -25.62 23.69
C ILE A 48 -74.61 -26.34 23.12
N LEU A 49 -73.48 -26.32 23.81
CA LEU A 49 -72.25 -26.99 23.35
C LEU A 49 -72.41 -28.52 23.36
N ASN A 50 -73.15 -29.09 24.32
CA ASN A 50 -73.38 -30.51 24.38
C ASN A 50 -74.50 -31.00 23.38
N ASN A 51 -75.37 -30.08 22.95
CA ASN A 51 -76.39 -30.37 21.96
C ASN A 51 -76.47 -29.29 20.88
N PRO A 52 -75.65 -29.38 19.83
CA PRO A 52 -75.53 -28.35 18.77
C PRO A 52 -76.87 -28.07 18.02
N ALA A 53 -77.83 -28.98 18.05
CA ALA A 53 -79.11 -28.79 17.41
C ALA A 53 -79.99 -27.73 18.13
N MET A 54 -79.66 -27.32 19.35
CA MET A 54 -80.37 -26.27 20.08
C MET A 54 -79.92 -24.84 19.76
N LEU A 55 -78.90 -24.67 18.88
CA LEU A 55 -78.43 -23.36 18.47
C LEU A 55 -79.50 -22.60 17.67
N ARG A 56 -79.87 -21.40 18.14
CA ARG A 56 -80.85 -20.54 17.48
C ARG A 56 -80.19 -19.19 17.15
N TRP A 57 -80.61 -18.59 16.06
CA TRP A 57 -80.15 -17.28 15.67
C TRP A 57 -80.81 -16.21 16.54
N CYS A 58 -80.01 -15.39 17.16
CA CYS A 58 -80.41 -14.33 18.09
C CYS A 58 -80.01 -12.94 17.55
N ALA A 59 -80.60 -11.87 18.09
CA ALA A 59 -80.32 -10.52 17.67
C ALA A 59 -78.86 -10.10 17.93
N SER A 60 -78.17 -10.66 18.94
CA SER A 60 -76.77 -10.47 19.29
C SER A 60 -75.80 -11.32 18.45
N THR A 61 -76.26 -12.43 17.82
CA THR A 61 -75.40 -13.36 17.08
C THR A 61 -74.51 -12.67 16.04
N PRO A 62 -75.02 -11.74 15.20
CA PRO A 62 -74.13 -11.05 14.21
C PRO A 62 -72.98 -10.29 14.83
N LYS A 63 -73.17 -9.68 16.03
CA LYS A 63 -72.16 -8.93 16.74
C LYS A 63 -71.00 -9.82 17.22
N PHE A 64 -71.35 -10.98 17.80
CA PHE A 64 -70.37 -11.95 18.29
C PHE A 64 -69.61 -12.62 17.13
N LEU A 65 -70.30 -12.95 16.04
CA LEU A 65 -69.64 -13.49 14.85
C LEU A 65 -68.68 -12.48 14.23
N LEU A 66 -69.09 -11.21 14.12
CA LEU A 66 -68.24 -10.15 13.61
C LEU A 66 -66.99 -9.95 14.51
N ALA A 67 -67.19 -9.98 15.82
CA ALA A 67 -66.07 -9.89 16.77
C ALA A 67 -65.06 -11.03 16.53
N VAL A 68 -65.49 -12.28 16.37
CA VAL A 68 -64.57 -13.39 16.11
C VAL A 68 -63.92 -13.27 14.73
N LEU A 69 -64.67 -12.84 13.69
CA LEU A 69 -64.14 -12.64 12.35
C LEU A 69 -63.07 -11.54 12.28
N VAL A 70 -63.08 -10.58 13.21
CA VAL A 70 -62.07 -9.52 13.28
C VAL A 70 -60.95 -9.92 14.24
N LEU A 71 -61.26 -10.38 15.46
CA LEU A 71 -60.25 -10.63 16.50
C LEU A 71 -59.42 -11.90 16.24
N TYR A 72 -60.02 -12.94 15.67
CA TYR A 72 -59.29 -14.17 15.40
C TYR A 72 -58.20 -14.00 14.32
N PRO A 73 -58.48 -13.45 13.13
CA PRO A 73 -57.46 -13.19 12.15
C PRO A 73 -56.36 -12.23 12.67
N LEU A 74 -56.74 -11.23 13.48
CA LEU A 74 -55.80 -10.33 14.11
C LEU A 74 -54.87 -11.07 15.10
N ALA A 75 -55.46 -11.97 15.93
CA ALA A 75 -54.69 -12.80 16.86
C ALA A 75 -53.73 -13.76 16.12
N VAL A 76 -54.23 -14.42 15.04
CA VAL A 76 -53.39 -15.27 14.17
C VAL A 76 -52.28 -14.46 13.50
N TYR A 77 -52.61 -13.27 13.03
CA TYR A 77 -51.62 -12.36 12.42
C TYR A 77 -50.53 -11.93 13.45
N CYS A 78 -50.92 -11.52 14.65
CA CYS A 78 -49.98 -11.22 15.72
C CYS A 78 -49.11 -12.42 16.11
N TYR A 79 -49.70 -13.60 16.21
CA TYR A 79 -48.99 -14.85 16.48
C TYR A 79 -48.00 -15.21 15.37
N MET A 80 -48.38 -15.03 14.10
CA MET A 80 -47.49 -15.26 12.94
C MET A 80 -46.37 -14.23 12.87
N LEU A 81 -46.60 -12.96 13.32
CA LEU A 81 -45.56 -11.94 13.43
C LEU A 81 -44.57 -12.26 14.52
N ASP A 82 -45.02 -12.75 15.67
CA ASP A 82 -44.14 -13.12 16.78
C ASP A 82 -43.26 -14.34 16.45
N GLN A 83 -43.78 -15.26 15.62
CA GLN A 83 -43.00 -16.40 15.11
C GLN A 83 -42.19 -16.09 13.84
N ALA A 84 -42.31 -14.89 13.27
CA ALA A 84 -41.53 -14.50 12.11
C ALA A 84 -40.05 -14.26 12.50
N ASP A 85 -39.29 -15.32 12.43
CA ASP A 85 -37.84 -15.27 12.50
C ASP A 85 -37.33 -14.37 11.36
N ARG A 86 -36.90 -13.16 11.70
CA ARG A 86 -36.54 -12.12 10.72
C ARG A 86 -35.32 -12.53 9.90
N HIS A 87 -34.45 -13.39 10.45
CA HIS A 87 -33.24 -13.89 9.80
C HIS A 87 -32.97 -15.36 10.14
N PRO A 88 -33.78 -16.30 9.62
CA PRO A 88 -33.67 -17.71 9.98
C PRO A 88 -32.32 -18.30 9.55
N GLY A 89 -31.53 -18.72 10.54
CA GLY A 89 -30.17 -19.26 10.33
C GLY A 89 -29.08 -18.20 10.18
N ALA A 90 -29.42 -16.93 10.47
CA ALA A 90 -28.50 -15.80 10.43
C ALA A 90 -28.67 -14.87 11.64
N GLU A 91 -29.21 -15.39 12.75
CA GLU A 91 -29.58 -14.63 13.95
C GLU A 91 -28.37 -13.95 14.60
N HIS A 92 -27.18 -14.55 14.48
CA HIS A 92 -25.93 -14.07 15.07
C HIS A 92 -24.87 -13.66 14.05
N GLY A 93 -25.02 -14.07 12.77
CA GLY A 93 -24.08 -13.75 11.70
C GLY A 93 -24.35 -14.55 10.43
N THR A 94 -23.85 -14.01 9.31
CA THR A 94 -24.03 -14.58 7.96
C THR A 94 -22.73 -15.07 7.34
N ALA A 95 -21.61 -15.01 8.10
CA ALA A 95 -20.32 -15.44 7.58
C ALA A 95 -20.34 -16.93 7.22
N LYS A 96 -19.69 -17.26 6.13
CA LYS A 96 -19.56 -18.64 5.62
C LYS A 96 -18.29 -18.75 4.80
N TRP A 97 -17.79 -19.98 4.66
CA TRP A 97 -16.68 -20.26 3.78
C TRP A 97 -17.09 -20.22 2.31
N GLY A 98 -16.30 -19.54 1.49
CA GLY A 98 -16.39 -19.53 0.05
C GLY A 98 -15.76 -20.79 -0.58
N ASN A 99 -15.80 -20.85 -1.91
CA ASN A 99 -15.22 -21.95 -2.67
C ASN A 99 -14.17 -21.42 -3.66
N ALA A 100 -12.93 -21.90 -3.56
CA ALA A 100 -11.79 -21.49 -4.39
C ALA A 100 -12.07 -21.66 -5.89
N HIS A 101 -12.72 -22.76 -6.28
CA HIS A 101 -13.03 -23.02 -7.69
C HIS A 101 -14.03 -21.99 -8.26
N THR A 102 -15.07 -21.67 -7.50
CA THR A 102 -16.07 -20.67 -7.91
C THR A 102 -15.43 -19.29 -8.03
N LEU A 103 -14.57 -18.92 -7.06
CA LEU A 103 -13.84 -17.66 -7.06
C LEU A 103 -12.91 -17.58 -8.27
N ASN A 104 -12.17 -18.65 -8.56
CA ASN A 104 -11.30 -18.75 -9.72
C ASN A 104 -12.04 -18.60 -11.04
N LEU A 105 -13.19 -19.25 -11.22
CA LEU A 105 -14.01 -19.11 -12.43
C LEU A 105 -14.51 -17.68 -12.64
N LYS A 106 -14.80 -16.97 -11.55
CA LYS A 106 -15.30 -15.59 -11.59
C LYS A 106 -14.23 -14.59 -11.98
N TYR A 107 -12.97 -14.78 -11.54
CA TYR A 107 -11.94 -13.73 -11.61
C TYR A 107 -10.78 -14.04 -12.53
N ARG A 108 -10.57 -15.28 -12.96
CA ARG A 108 -9.44 -15.63 -13.83
C ARG A 108 -9.61 -15.10 -15.25
N ASN A 109 -8.54 -14.66 -15.87
CA ASN A 109 -8.45 -14.54 -17.32
C ASN A 109 -8.09 -15.92 -17.90
N ALA A 110 -9.12 -16.63 -18.44
CA ALA A 110 -8.93 -17.95 -19.01
C ALA A 110 -8.30 -17.93 -20.40
N LYS A 111 -8.42 -16.79 -21.12
CA LYS A 111 -7.87 -16.62 -22.48
C LYS A 111 -6.36 -16.38 -22.45
N GLN A 112 -5.88 -15.67 -21.44
CA GLN A 112 -4.48 -15.30 -21.26
C GLN A 112 -4.03 -15.69 -19.84
N PRO A 113 -3.66 -16.97 -19.62
CA PRO A 113 -3.29 -17.47 -18.28
C PRO A 113 -2.12 -16.72 -17.64
N ALA A 114 -1.22 -16.16 -18.44
CA ALA A 114 -0.11 -15.35 -17.95
C ALA A 114 -0.60 -14.03 -17.32
N GLU A 115 -1.69 -13.46 -17.82
CA GLU A 115 -2.28 -12.21 -17.30
C GLU A 115 -3.14 -12.42 -16.05
N ASN A 116 -2.67 -13.25 -15.14
CA ASN A 116 -3.32 -13.47 -13.85
C ASN A 116 -2.32 -13.35 -12.71
N TYR A 117 -2.74 -12.75 -11.62
CA TYR A 117 -2.07 -12.94 -10.34
C TYR A 117 -2.36 -14.32 -9.79
N ILE A 118 -1.36 -14.94 -9.22
CA ILE A 118 -1.43 -16.23 -8.54
C ILE A 118 -1.66 -15.95 -7.05
N LEU A 119 -2.88 -16.16 -6.56
CA LEU A 119 -3.20 -15.91 -5.16
C LEU A 119 -3.02 -17.17 -4.30
N THR A 120 -3.52 -18.31 -4.79
CA THR A 120 -3.40 -19.62 -4.13
C THR A 120 -3.15 -20.71 -5.17
N GLU A 121 -3.09 -21.98 -4.78
CA GLU A 121 -2.96 -23.09 -5.74
C GLU A 121 -4.10 -23.10 -6.76
N ASN A 122 -5.32 -22.78 -6.33
CA ASN A 122 -6.52 -22.90 -7.18
C ASN A 122 -7.12 -21.56 -7.62
N VAL A 123 -6.68 -20.42 -7.08
CA VAL A 123 -7.26 -19.10 -7.40
C VAL A 123 -6.30 -18.25 -8.20
N ARG A 124 -6.78 -17.81 -9.36
CA ARG A 124 -6.15 -16.85 -10.26
C ARG A 124 -6.99 -15.58 -10.30
N PHE A 125 -6.34 -14.45 -10.40
CA PHE A 125 -6.98 -13.14 -10.40
C PHE A 125 -6.47 -12.32 -11.56
N SER A 126 -7.35 -11.99 -12.50
CA SER A 126 -7.00 -11.24 -13.72
C SER A 126 -6.35 -9.90 -13.41
N THR A 127 -5.39 -9.49 -14.22
CA THR A 127 -4.79 -8.14 -14.17
C THR A 127 -5.69 -7.06 -14.77
N ASP A 128 -6.78 -7.42 -15.44
CA ASP A 128 -7.78 -6.47 -15.95
C ASP A 128 -8.71 -5.99 -14.84
N SER A 129 -8.33 -4.92 -14.17
CA SER A 129 -9.09 -4.31 -13.08
C SER A 129 -10.44 -3.72 -13.53
N HIS A 130 -10.63 -3.45 -14.82
CA HIS A 130 -11.89 -2.94 -15.36
C HIS A 130 -12.95 -4.04 -15.47
N ALA A 131 -12.52 -5.26 -15.81
CA ALA A 131 -13.43 -6.40 -15.95
C ALA A 131 -14.10 -6.79 -14.62
N HIS A 132 -13.38 -6.75 -13.50
CA HIS A 132 -13.89 -7.20 -12.20
C HIS A 132 -14.10 -6.09 -11.17
N LYS A 133 -13.71 -4.85 -11.47
CA LYS A 133 -13.90 -3.66 -10.62
C LYS A 133 -13.18 -3.68 -9.26
N HIS A 134 -12.25 -4.62 -9.04
CA HIS A 134 -11.35 -4.62 -7.89
C HIS A 134 -10.08 -3.87 -8.23
N ASN A 135 -9.42 -3.31 -7.21
CA ASN A 135 -8.04 -2.87 -7.36
C ASN A 135 -7.10 -4.09 -7.33
N LEU A 136 -5.87 -3.86 -7.76
CA LEU A 136 -4.84 -4.89 -7.83
C LEU A 136 -3.85 -4.80 -6.66
N ASN A 137 -4.13 -3.95 -5.66
CA ASN A 137 -3.32 -3.88 -4.45
C ASN A 137 -3.62 -5.08 -3.56
N ILE A 138 -2.57 -5.73 -3.08
CA ILE A 138 -2.66 -6.96 -2.30
C ILE A 138 -1.86 -6.82 -1.01
N ILE A 139 -2.44 -7.24 0.11
CA ILE A 139 -1.71 -7.42 1.35
C ILE A 139 -1.42 -8.91 1.53
N VAL A 140 -0.15 -9.23 1.73
CA VAL A 140 0.30 -10.59 2.05
C VAL A 140 0.89 -10.59 3.45
N ILE A 141 0.30 -11.39 4.33
CA ILE A 141 0.75 -11.52 5.72
C ILE A 141 1.27 -12.92 5.94
N GLY A 142 2.49 -13.01 6.46
CA GLY A 142 3.06 -14.31 6.79
C GLY A 142 4.30 -14.18 7.65
N GLY A 143 4.38 -14.93 8.74
CA GLY A 143 5.53 -14.94 9.64
C GLY A 143 6.84 -15.33 8.95
N SER A 144 7.95 -15.22 9.67
CA SER A 144 9.23 -15.71 9.16
C SER A 144 9.14 -17.21 8.87
N GLY A 145 9.61 -17.63 7.70
CA GLY A 145 9.52 -19.02 7.24
C GLY A 145 8.17 -19.46 6.68
N SER A 146 7.13 -18.62 6.67
CA SER A 146 5.81 -18.95 6.09
C SER A 146 5.84 -19.13 4.56
N GLY A 147 6.95 -18.74 3.92
CA GLY A 147 7.18 -18.89 2.48
C GLY A 147 6.56 -17.80 1.62
N LYS A 148 6.44 -16.57 2.12
CA LYS A 148 5.96 -15.39 1.37
C LYS A 148 6.63 -15.27 0.00
N THR A 149 7.94 -15.25 -0.01
CA THR A 149 8.75 -15.15 -1.23
C THR A 149 8.52 -16.35 -2.15
N ARG A 150 8.51 -17.57 -1.61
CA ARG A 150 8.39 -18.82 -2.38
C ARG A 150 6.98 -19.05 -2.95
N PHE A 151 5.93 -18.81 -2.14
CA PHE A 151 4.56 -19.17 -2.52
C PHE A 151 3.79 -18.02 -3.15
N TYR A 152 4.28 -16.78 -3.02
CA TYR A 152 3.58 -15.61 -3.56
C TYR A 152 4.47 -14.75 -4.47
N VAL A 153 5.62 -14.25 -3.99
CA VAL A 153 6.45 -13.28 -4.76
C VAL A 153 6.98 -13.92 -6.04
N LYS A 154 7.75 -15.02 -5.92
CA LYS A 154 8.37 -15.69 -7.07
C LYS A 154 7.34 -16.16 -8.11
N PRO A 155 6.22 -16.85 -7.75
CA PRO A 155 5.22 -17.24 -8.74
C PRO A 155 4.63 -16.06 -9.51
N ASN A 156 4.33 -14.95 -8.81
CA ASN A 156 3.77 -13.77 -9.43
C ASN A 156 4.77 -13.00 -10.30
N ALA A 157 6.03 -12.93 -9.89
CA ALA A 157 7.10 -12.36 -10.70
C ALA A 157 7.35 -13.17 -11.99
N LEU A 158 7.26 -14.50 -11.90
CA LEU A 158 7.42 -15.41 -13.05
C LEU A 158 6.26 -15.35 -14.06
N GLN A 159 5.16 -14.65 -13.77
CA GLN A 159 4.14 -14.34 -14.75
C GLN A 159 4.64 -13.36 -15.83
N LEU A 160 5.66 -12.54 -15.52
CA LEU A 160 6.34 -11.62 -16.46
C LEU A 160 5.39 -10.62 -17.11
N ILE A 161 4.48 -10.06 -16.33
CA ILE A 161 3.45 -9.13 -16.80
C ILE A 161 3.84 -7.70 -16.43
N GLY A 162 4.13 -6.88 -17.42
CA GLY A 162 4.44 -5.47 -17.19
C GLY A 162 5.81 -5.23 -16.56
N SER A 163 5.93 -4.14 -15.84
CA SER A 163 7.13 -3.74 -15.11
C SER A 163 7.04 -4.10 -13.64
N TYR A 164 8.18 -4.36 -13.04
CA TYR A 164 8.28 -4.75 -11.63
C TYR A 164 9.28 -3.87 -10.88
N LEU A 165 8.91 -3.45 -9.67
CA LEU A 165 9.87 -3.01 -8.67
C LEU A 165 9.86 -4.03 -7.53
N PHE A 166 11.03 -4.57 -7.20
CA PHE A 166 11.23 -5.51 -6.11
C PHE A 166 12.02 -4.86 -4.99
N LEU A 167 11.48 -4.91 -3.78
CA LEU A 167 12.28 -4.75 -2.58
C LEU A 167 12.85 -6.12 -2.24
N ASP A 168 14.17 -6.27 -2.28
CA ASP A 168 14.87 -7.55 -2.25
C ASP A 168 15.88 -7.61 -1.09
N PRO A 169 15.45 -7.88 0.13
CA PRO A 169 16.37 -8.13 1.22
C PRO A 169 17.29 -9.32 0.86
N LYS A 170 18.60 -9.12 0.95
CA LYS A 170 19.63 -10.16 0.63
C LYS A 170 19.92 -10.45 -0.85
N GLY A 171 19.23 -9.82 -1.80
CA GLY A 171 19.44 -10.08 -3.22
C GLY A 171 18.98 -11.48 -3.69
N GLU A 172 18.06 -12.12 -2.95
CA GLU A 172 17.55 -13.46 -3.33
C GLU A 172 16.69 -13.39 -4.59
N LEU A 173 15.80 -12.38 -4.67
CA LEU A 173 14.93 -12.17 -5.82
C LEU A 173 15.74 -11.82 -7.07
N THR A 174 16.71 -10.92 -6.91
CA THR A 174 17.64 -10.53 -7.98
C THR A 174 18.32 -11.76 -8.58
N ARG A 175 18.97 -12.59 -7.74
CA ARG A 175 19.66 -13.80 -8.19
C ARG A 175 18.73 -14.81 -8.85
N THR A 176 17.48 -14.92 -8.36
CA THR A 176 16.54 -15.94 -8.85
C THR A 176 15.81 -15.49 -10.11
N LEU A 177 15.43 -14.22 -10.23
CA LEU A 177 14.52 -13.73 -11.25
C LEU A 177 15.21 -12.93 -12.37
N GLY A 178 16.33 -12.28 -12.09
CA GLY A 178 16.97 -11.37 -13.05
C GLY A 178 17.28 -12.04 -14.39
N ARG A 179 17.84 -13.26 -14.37
CA ARG A 179 18.25 -13.99 -15.60
C ARG A 179 17.06 -14.34 -16.51
N ILE A 180 15.95 -14.81 -15.94
CA ILE A 180 14.77 -15.12 -16.73
C ILE A 180 14.12 -13.84 -17.28
N MET A 181 14.10 -12.76 -16.51
CA MET A 181 13.54 -11.48 -16.96
C MET A 181 14.31 -10.93 -18.18
N GLU A 182 15.65 -10.89 -18.12
CA GLU A 182 16.47 -10.51 -19.27
C GLU A 182 16.24 -11.42 -20.48
N THR A 183 16.21 -12.73 -20.26
CA THR A 183 15.99 -13.71 -21.35
C THR A 183 14.63 -13.51 -22.03
N LYS A 184 13.66 -12.95 -21.32
CA LYS A 184 12.32 -12.63 -21.83
C LYS A 184 12.19 -11.19 -22.36
N GLY A 185 13.29 -10.44 -22.42
CA GLY A 185 13.33 -9.09 -22.97
C GLY A 185 12.91 -8.00 -22.00
N ILE A 186 12.78 -8.33 -20.71
CA ILE A 186 12.54 -7.34 -19.65
C ILE A 186 13.89 -6.75 -19.25
N SER A 187 14.03 -5.44 -19.34
CA SER A 187 15.26 -4.75 -18.94
C SER A 187 15.43 -4.83 -17.42
N VAL A 188 16.54 -5.40 -16.96
CA VAL A 188 16.84 -5.57 -15.53
C VAL A 188 17.78 -4.48 -15.06
N THR A 189 17.42 -3.80 -13.99
CA THR A 189 18.25 -2.80 -13.30
C THR A 189 18.30 -3.16 -11.82
N VAL A 190 19.46 -3.03 -11.20
CA VAL A 190 19.68 -3.36 -9.78
C VAL A 190 20.29 -2.16 -9.08
N LEU A 191 19.70 -1.77 -7.96
CA LEU A 191 20.29 -0.84 -7.00
C LEU A 191 20.65 -1.63 -5.75
N ASP A 192 21.92 -1.93 -5.57
CA ASP A 192 22.43 -2.73 -4.45
C ASP A 192 23.04 -1.82 -3.37
N LEU A 193 22.30 -1.61 -2.28
CA LEU A 193 22.75 -0.82 -1.13
C LEU A 193 23.65 -1.60 -0.17
N VAL A 194 23.86 -2.91 -0.41
CA VAL A 194 24.78 -3.75 0.37
C VAL A 194 26.22 -3.58 -0.15
N HIS A 195 26.39 -3.63 -1.48
CA HIS A 195 27.69 -3.57 -2.13
C HIS A 195 27.95 -2.22 -2.78
N PHE A 196 26.95 -1.31 -2.78
CA PHE A 196 26.95 0.00 -3.45
C PHE A 196 27.17 -0.15 -4.95
N GLN A 197 26.32 -0.93 -5.61
CA GLN A 197 26.34 -1.17 -7.05
C GLN A 197 25.05 -0.67 -7.69
N GLY A 198 25.14 -0.30 -8.98
CA GLY A 198 24.08 0.41 -9.68
C GLY A 198 24.04 1.90 -9.30
N HIS A 199 23.46 2.72 -10.15
CA HIS A 199 23.53 4.18 -9.99
C HIS A 199 22.12 4.78 -9.95
N TYR A 200 21.84 5.53 -8.90
CA TYR A 200 20.61 6.28 -8.71
C TYR A 200 20.93 7.69 -8.25
N ASN A 201 20.67 8.66 -9.12
CA ASN A 201 20.82 10.08 -8.79
C ASN A 201 19.46 10.74 -8.64
N PRO A 202 19.00 11.05 -7.42
CA PRO A 202 17.72 11.73 -7.21
C PRO A 202 17.59 13.09 -7.92
N MET A 203 18.69 13.77 -8.20
CA MET A 203 18.64 15.06 -8.91
C MET A 203 18.26 14.91 -10.39
N ALA A 204 18.46 13.73 -10.99
CA ALA A 204 18.06 13.46 -12.37
C ALA A 204 16.54 13.48 -12.62
N TYR A 205 15.74 13.50 -11.55
CA TYR A 205 14.27 13.49 -11.59
C TYR A 205 13.63 14.81 -11.17
N LEU A 206 14.41 15.88 -11.08
CA LEU A 206 13.91 17.21 -10.76
C LEU A 206 13.44 17.90 -12.04
N GLU A 207 12.18 18.29 -12.08
CA GLU A 207 11.59 19.01 -13.21
C GLU A 207 11.07 20.39 -12.82
N THR A 208 10.75 20.58 -11.54
CA THR A 208 10.18 21.82 -11.00
C THR A 208 10.90 22.28 -9.74
N ASP A 209 10.71 23.54 -9.38
CA ASP A 209 11.25 24.13 -8.15
C ASP A 209 10.76 23.37 -6.92
N GLU A 210 9.48 22.96 -6.95
CA GLU A 210 8.87 22.19 -5.87
C GLU A 210 9.53 20.82 -5.69
N ASP A 211 10.01 20.19 -6.77
CA ASP A 211 10.71 18.91 -6.69
C ASP A 211 12.06 19.07 -5.97
N ALA A 212 12.78 20.14 -6.25
CA ALA A 212 14.03 20.49 -5.55
C ALA A 212 13.79 20.70 -4.05
N ILE A 213 12.74 21.44 -3.70
CA ILE A 213 12.38 21.69 -2.30
C ILE A 213 11.94 20.38 -1.62
N LYS A 214 11.14 19.54 -2.28
CA LYS A 214 10.75 18.22 -1.76
C LYS A 214 11.96 17.30 -1.54
N LEU A 215 12.93 17.31 -2.46
CA LEU A 215 14.15 16.53 -2.32
C LEU A 215 14.96 16.99 -1.10
N ALA A 216 15.18 18.30 -0.93
CA ALA A 216 15.85 18.85 0.24
C ALA A 216 15.14 18.47 1.56
N PHE A 217 13.83 18.59 1.58
CA PHE A 217 13.01 18.19 2.72
C PHE A 217 13.10 16.68 3.01
N ALA A 218 13.10 15.84 1.97
CA ALA A 218 13.25 14.39 2.10
C ALA A 218 14.63 14.02 2.68
N ILE A 219 15.70 14.67 2.24
CA ILE A 219 17.05 14.47 2.76
C ILE A 219 17.07 14.77 4.25
N VAL A 220 16.70 15.99 4.66
CA VAL A 220 16.77 16.43 6.05
C VAL A 220 15.92 15.55 6.98
N ASN A 221 14.75 15.11 6.55
CA ASN A 221 13.86 14.31 7.41
C ASN A 221 14.19 12.81 7.46
N ASN A 222 14.83 12.26 6.43
CA ASN A 222 15.09 10.81 6.35
C ASN A 222 16.51 10.43 6.79
N THR A 223 17.43 11.39 6.94
CA THR A 223 18.80 11.14 7.40
C THR A 223 18.97 11.22 8.93
N LYS A 224 17.92 11.56 9.66
CA LYS A 224 17.95 11.67 11.12
C LYS A 224 17.87 10.33 11.82
N PRO A 225 18.56 10.17 12.98
CA PRO A 225 18.35 9.07 13.88
C PRO A 225 16.88 9.03 14.34
N LYS A 226 16.26 7.83 14.36
CA LYS A 226 14.85 7.63 14.74
C LYS A 226 14.52 8.05 16.19
N ASP A 227 15.55 8.22 17.05
CA ASP A 227 15.41 8.50 18.47
C ASP A 227 15.62 10.00 18.81
N ALA A 228 15.82 10.87 17.84
CA ALA A 228 15.98 12.31 18.07
C ALA A 228 14.63 12.89 18.53
N THR A 229 14.56 13.28 19.81
CA THR A 229 13.37 13.88 20.42
C THR A 229 13.06 15.26 19.83
N SER A 230 11.87 15.41 19.32
CA SER A 230 11.38 16.48 18.44
C SER A 230 11.15 17.87 19.10
N GLY A 231 11.92 18.27 20.06
CA GLY A 231 11.62 19.51 20.83
C GLY A 231 12.44 20.76 20.51
N GLY A 232 13.64 20.62 19.98
CA GLY A 232 14.57 21.76 19.71
C GLY A 232 15.04 21.89 18.25
N ASP A 233 14.81 20.88 17.44
CA ASP A 233 15.51 20.70 16.16
C ASP A 233 14.79 21.34 14.97
N LYS A 234 13.52 21.70 15.08
CA LYS A 234 12.72 22.16 13.93
C LYS A 234 13.30 23.39 13.22
N PHE A 235 13.83 24.35 13.99
CA PHE A 235 14.44 25.54 13.41
C PHE A 235 15.68 25.20 12.55
N TRP A 236 16.53 24.30 13.06
CA TRP A 236 17.74 23.88 12.34
C TRP A 236 17.42 23.09 11.10
N ASP A 237 16.38 22.27 11.16
CA ASP A 237 15.87 21.48 10.05
C ASP A 237 15.32 22.36 8.95
N ASP A 238 14.37 23.24 9.28
CA ASP A 238 13.74 24.15 8.32
C ASP A 238 14.81 25.05 7.67
N SER A 239 15.80 25.50 8.46
CA SER A 239 16.91 26.31 7.95
C SER A 239 17.87 25.50 7.07
N SER A 240 18.13 24.23 7.41
CA SER A 240 18.92 23.34 6.55
C SER A 240 18.21 23.04 5.23
N VAL A 241 16.87 22.89 5.26
CA VAL A 241 16.07 22.74 4.04
C VAL A 241 16.21 23.97 3.14
N LEU A 242 16.16 25.19 3.69
CA LEU A 242 16.35 26.42 2.89
C LEU A 242 17.68 26.43 2.16
N LEU A 243 18.77 26.14 2.88
CA LEU A 243 20.11 26.10 2.27
C LEU A 243 20.22 24.99 1.22
N ILE A 244 19.86 23.76 1.58
CA ILE A 244 19.96 22.61 0.66
C ILE A 244 19.08 22.84 -0.58
N SER A 245 17.86 23.40 -0.43
CA SER A 245 16.99 23.76 -1.55
C SER A 245 17.63 24.79 -2.46
N ALA A 246 18.25 25.84 -1.89
CA ALA A 246 18.96 26.87 -2.67
C ALA A 246 20.05 26.25 -3.54
N LEU A 247 20.85 25.35 -2.94
CA LEU A 247 21.96 24.70 -3.63
C LEU A 247 21.48 23.71 -4.70
N ILE A 248 20.45 22.92 -4.42
CA ILE A 248 19.84 22.00 -5.40
C ILE A 248 19.26 22.80 -6.59
N LEU A 249 18.53 23.88 -6.32
CA LEU A 249 18.00 24.76 -7.36
C LEU A 249 19.11 25.40 -8.20
N TYR A 250 20.21 25.81 -7.56
CA TYR A 250 21.36 26.30 -8.28
C TYR A 250 21.93 25.23 -9.22
N LEU A 251 22.18 24.02 -8.71
CA LEU A 251 22.68 22.91 -9.53
C LEU A 251 21.72 22.54 -10.66
N MET A 252 20.43 22.54 -10.39
CA MET A 252 19.39 22.18 -11.37
C MET A 252 19.38 23.15 -12.58
N TYR A 253 19.53 24.45 -12.34
CA TYR A 253 19.40 25.46 -13.38
C TYR A 253 20.71 25.91 -14.00
N GLU A 254 21.77 25.96 -13.21
CA GLU A 254 23.03 26.61 -13.60
C GLU A 254 24.19 25.64 -13.85
N ALA A 255 24.13 24.42 -13.26
CA ALA A 255 25.20 23.45 -13.39
C ALA A 255 24.99 22.48 -14.56
N PRO A 256 26.04 22.00 -15.22
CA PRO A 256 25.93 20.93 -16.20
C PRO A 256 25.45 19.64 -15.54
N ALA A 257 24.79 18.77 -16.32
CA ALA A 257 24.18 17.52 -15.80
C ALA A 257 25.18 16.61 -15.04
N SER A 258 26.44 16.64 -15.40
CA SER A 258 27.51 15.89 -14.72
C SER A 258 27.79 16.37 -13.29
N GLU A 259 27.45 17.61 -12.97
CA GLU A 259 27.62 18.21 -11.64
C GLU A 259 26.34 18.21 -10.81
N GLN A 260 25.21 17.88 -11.41
CA GLN A 260 23.91 17.78 -10.70
C GLN A 260 23.87 16.51 -9.85
N ASN A 261 24.66 16.46 -8.78
CA ASN A 261 24.76 15.32 -7.87
C ASN A 261 25.09 15.74 -6.44
N PHE A 262 24.97 14.79 -5.50
CA PHE A 262 25.21 15.08 -4.08
C PHE A 262 26.68 15.35 -3.73
N SER A 263 27.63 14.85 -4.51
CA SER A 263 29.05 15.15 -4.29
C SER A 263 29.33 16.64 -4.52
N THR A 264 28.78 17.19 -5.60
CA THR A 264 28.88 18.65 -5.88
C THR A 264 28.14 19.46 -4.82
N LEU A 265 26.92 19.03 -4.43
CA LEU A 265 26.18 19.68 -3.34
C LEU A 265 26.99 19.73 -2.05
N MET A 266 27.61 18.62 -1.67
CA MET A 266 28.43 18.54 -0.47
C MET A 266 29.70 19.40 -0.59
N TYR A 267 30.32 19.41 -1.76
CA TYR A 267 31.46 20.30 -2.05
C TYR A 267 31.08 21.78 -1.87
N MET A 268 29.91 22.20 -2.37
CA MET A 268 29.43 23.57 -2.18
C MET A 268 29.24 23.92 -0.70
N ILE A 269 28.66 23.01 0.10
CA ILE A 269 28.45 23.23 1.55
C ILE A 269 29.80 23.35 2.27
N LEU A 270 30.76 22.46 1.99
CA LEU A 270 32.07 22.45 2.65
C LEU A 270 32.91 23.70 2.31
N ASN A 271 32.69 24.27 1.14
CA ASN A 271 33.36 25.50 0.72
C ASN A 271 32.56 26.77 1.07
N CYS A 272 31.40 26.65 1.70
CA CYS A 272 30.63 27.77 2.22
C CYS A 272 31.24 28.27 3.55
N GLN A 273 32.26 29.13 3.48
CA GLN A 273 32.90 29.69 4.65
C GLN A 273 32.18 30.97 5.09
N VAL A 274 31.45 30.92 6.21
CA VAL A 274 30.91 32.11 6.87
C VAL A 274 31.96 32.62 7.87
N SER A 275 32.80 33.55 7.45
CA SER A 275 33.83 34.16 8.33
C SER A 275 33.28 35.36 9.09
N GLU A 276 33.75 35.58 10.31
CA GLU A 276 33.50 36.83 11.04
C GLU A 276 34.27 38.01 10.39
N ASN A 277 35.31 37.70 9.65
CA ASN A 277 36.16 38.67 8.97
C ASN A 277 35.59 38.99 7.58
N GLU A 278 35.22 40.23 7.33
CA GLU A 278 34.59 40.70 6.09
C GLU A 278 35.52 40.64 4.85
N MET A 279 36.81 40.37 5.02
CA MET A 279 37.80 40.30 3.94
C MET A 279 37.91 38.91 3.29
N VAL A 280 37.24 37.87 3.79
CA VAL A 280 37.27 36.55 3.17
C VAL A 280 36.09 36.44 2.22
N GLU A 281 36.33 36.50 0.93
CA GLU A 281 35.33 36.24 -0.10
C GLU A 281 34.84 34.80 0.01
N ASN A 282 33.53 34.61 0.24
CA ASN A 282 32.90 33.31 0.28
C ASN A 282 32.53 32.91 -1.16
N PRO A 283 33.14 31.85 -1.73
CA PRO A 283 32.88 31.44 -3.12
C PRO A 283 31.38 31.25 -3.41
N LEU A 284 30.62 30.76 -2.43
CA LEU A 284 29.17 30.56 -2.59
C LEU A 284 28.40 31.88 -2.70
N MET A 285 28.81 32.89 -1.91
CA MET A 285 28.22 34.24 -2.01
C MET A 285 28.53 34.90 -3.35
N MET A 286 29.71 34.65 -3.93
CA MET A 286 30.04 35.14 -5.26
C MET A 286 29.15 34.51 -6.33
N LEU A 287 28.99 33.19 -6.31
CA LEU A 287 28.12 32.46 -7.26
C LEU A 287 26.67 32.96 -7.20
N PHE A 288 26.09 33.04 -5.99
CA PHE A 288 24.73 33.54 -5.82
C PHE A 288 24.60 35.04 -6.09
N GLY A 289 25.62 35.83 -5.81
CA GLY A 289 25.66 37.26 -6.14
C GLY A 289 25.73 37.52 -7.65
N GLU A 290 26.42 36.68 -8.41
CA GLU A 290 26.41 36.72 -9.86
C GLU A 290 25.06 36.32 -10.44
N LEU A 291 24.47 35.24 -9.93
CA LEU A 291 23.13 34.81 -10.32
C LEU A 291 22.08 35.90 -10.01
N GLU A 292 22.16 36.53 -8.84
CA GLU A 292 21.28 37.63 -8.45
C GLU A 292 21.38 38.85 -9.38
N ARG A 293 22.58 39.14 -9.87
CA ARG A 293 22.76 40.24 -10.85
C ARG A 293 22.11 39.95 -12.19
N ARG A 294 22.03 38.64 -12.58
CA ARG A 294 21.37 38.21 -13.81
C ARG A 294 19.86 38.10 -13.63
N ASP A 295 19.43 37.51 -12.52
CA ASP A 295 17.99 37.30 -12.20
C ASP A 295 17.75 37.38 -10.69
N GLN A 296 17.20 38.52 -10.25
CA GLN A 296 16.86 38.75 -8.84
C GLN A 296 15.68 37.89 -8.34
N GLN A 297 14.86 37.35 -9.24
CA GLN A 297 13.71 36.50 -8.90
C GLN A 297 14.01 35.01 -9.07
N HIS A 298 15.25 34.64 -9.39
CA HIS A 298 15.65 33.26 -9.54
C HIS A 298 15.36 32.45 -8.26
N PRO A 299 14.67 31.27 -8.34
CA PRO A 299 14.26 30.51 -7.16
C PRO A 299 15.43 30.18 -6.21
N ALA A 300 16.59 29.82 -6.75
CA ALA A 300 17.78 29.55 -5.95
C ALA A 300 18.23 30.78 -5.15
N VAL A 301 18.21 31.99 -5.76
CA VAL A 301 18.56 33.25 -5.10
C VAL A 301 17.60 33.57 -3.98
N LEU A 302 16.28 33.39 -4.19
CA LEU A 302 15.28 33.67 -3.17
C LEU A 302 15.43 32.73 -1.95
N GLN A 303 15.69 31.44 -2.18
CA GLN A 303 15.96 30.49 -1.10
C GLN A 303 17.27 30.82 -0.36
N PHE A 304 18.32 31.15 -1.09
CA PHE A 304 19.63 31.54 -0.49
C PHE A 304 19.51 32.81 0.32
N LYS A 305 18.81 33.83 -0.16
CA LYS A 305 18.54 35.06 0.61
C LYS A 305 17.77 34.76 1.90
N SER A 306 16.80 33.87 1.83
CA SER A 306 16.04 33.46 3.02
C SER A 306 16.95 32.79 4.06
N PHE A 307 17.87 31.93 3.64
CA PHE A 307 18.91 31.38 4.50
C PHE A 307 19.79 32.47 5.11
N MET A 308 20.25 33.45 4.31
CA MET A 308 21.14 34.52 4.72
C MET A 308 20.56 35.55 5.70
N LEU A 309 19.24 35.48 6.00
CA LEU A 309 18.62 36.33 7.04
C LEU A 309 19.13 36.01 8.45
N GLY A 310 19.73 34.85 8.65
CA GLY A 310 20.29 34.44 9.95
C GLY A 310 21.53 35.25 10.37
N ALA A 311 21.77 35.41 11.67
CA ALA A 311 23.01 35.98 12.19
C ALA A 311 24.20 35.07 11.82
N LYS A 312 25.41 35.63 11.60
CA LYS A 312 26.60 34.89 11.15
C LYS A 312 26.88 33.61 11.94
N LYS A 313 26.77 33.62 13.28
CA LYS A 313 26.95 32.43 14.12
C LYS A 313 25.85 31.38 13.90
N THR A 314 24.63 31.83 13.66
CA THR A 314 23.49 30.96 13.32
C THR A 314 23.70 30.29 11.97
N LEU A 315 24.17 31.02 10.96
CA LEU A 315 24.49 30.49 9.65
C LEU A 315 25.56 29.39 9.71
N GLN A 316 26.61 29.58 10.52
CA GLN A 316 27.64 28.54 10.75
C GLN A 316 27.03 27.27 11.33
N SER A 317 26.12 27.39 12.31
CA SER A 317 25.43 26.24 12.90
C SER A 317 24.50 25.55 11.91
N ILE A 318 23.82 26.31 11.03
CA ILE A 318 22.99 25.74 9.96
C ILE A 318 23.84 24.99 8.94
N LEU A 319 25.00 25.50 8.57
CA LEU A 319 25.96 24.82 7.68
C LEU A 319 26.43 23.50 8.27
N ILE A 320 26.75 23.47 9.56
CA ILE A 320 27.12 22.23 10.25
C ILE A 320 25.94 21.24 10.24
N SER A 321 24.72 21.72 10.49
CA SER A 321 23.51 20.88 10.44
C SER A 321 23.26 20.32 9.04
N ALA A 322 23.37 21.14 8.00
CA ALA A 322 23.21 20.72 6.61
C ALA A 322 24.30 19.69 6.20
N ALA A 323 25.56 19.94 6.57
CA ALA A 323 26.65 19.00 6.35
C ALA A 323 26.43 17.68 7.10
N ALA A 324 25.88 17.73 8.33
CA ALA A 324 25.53 16.54 9.10
C ALA A 324 24.40 15.73 8.45
N ASN A 325 23.44 16.36 7.79
CA ASN A 325 22.39 15.65 7.04
C ASN A 325 22.92 14.97 5.77
N LEU A 326 24.05 15.42 5.25
CA LEU A 326 24.64 14.93 4.01
C LEU A 326 25.94 14.13 4.20
N TYR A 327 26.37 13.87 5.46
CA TYR A 327 27.68 13.25 5.73
C TYR A 327 27.87 11.88 5.08
N MET A 328 26.78 11.14 4.83
CA MET A 328 26.82 9.83 4.19
C MET A 328 27.37 9.90 2.74
N PHE A 329 27.14 11.03 2.05
CA PHE A 329 27.67 11.27 0.70
C PHE A 329 29.18 11.53 0.67
N ASN A 330 29.87 11.62 1.81
CA ASN A 330 31.32 11.62 1.90
C ASN A 330 31.93 10.21 1.73
N SER A 331 31.13 9.15 1.80
CA SER A 331 31.60 7.81 1.48
C SER A 331 31.82 7.70 -0.03
N ARG A 332 33.05 7.38 -0.45
CA ARG A 332 33.44 7.33 -1.87
C ARG A 332 32.51 6.46 -2.71
N LYS A 333 32.19 5.23 -2.25
CA LYS A 333 31.31 4.31 -2.97
C LYS A 333 29.87 4.82 -3.05
N PHE A 334 29.39 5.43 -1.97
CA PHE A 334 28.04 5.96 -1.93
C PHE A 334 27.90 7.23 -2.79
N ALA A 335 28.92 8.09 -2.78
CA ALA A 335 28.99 9.23 -3.66
C ALA A 335 29.00 8.83 -5.15
N GLU A 336 29.75 7.79 -5.50
CA GLU A 336 29.79 7.23 -6.85
C GLU A 336 28.42 6.66 -7.26
N MET A 337 27.78 5.86 -6.40
CA MET A 337 26.45 5.29 -6.66
C MET A 337 25.38 6.37 -6.92
N THR A 338 25.53 7.56 -6.31
CA THR A 338 24.57 8.68 -6.46
C THR A 338 25.02 9.75 -7.45
N SER A 339 26.13 9.53 -8.17
CA SER A 339 26.71 10.54 -9.09
C SER A 339 25.97 10.62 -10.44
N ARG A 340 25.41 9.53 -10.91
CA ARG A 340 24.66 9.41 -12.19
C ARG A 340 23.40 8.57 -12.01
N ASP A 341 22.51 8.58 -12.99
CA ASP A 341 21.28 7.79 -12.96
C ASP A 341 21.26 6.70 -14.03
N GLU A 342 20.91 5.48 -13.62
CA GLU A 342 20.71 4.31 -14.48
C GLU A 342 19.33 3.66 -14.24
N MET A 343 18.52 4.22 -13.33
CA MET A 343 17.23 3.65 -12.97
C MET A 343 16.15 3.93 -14.01
N PHE A 344 16.18 5.10 -14.67
CA PHE A 344 15.23 5.50 -15.71
C PHE A 344 13.78 5.33 -15.27
N LEU A 345 13.41 5.83 -14.09
CA LEU A 345 12.13 5.59 -13.41
C LEU A 345 10.89 5.80 -14.31
N PRO A 346 10.77 6.86 -15.12
CA PRO A 346 9.61 7.05 -16.00
C PRO A 346 9.44 5.92 -17.04
N ARG A 347 10.54 5.30 -17.49
CA ARG A 347 10.48 4.22 -18.49
C ARG A 347 9.77 2.97 -17.98
N MET A 348 9.65 2.78 -16.66
CA MET A 348 8.88 1.66 -16.10
C MET A 348 7.41 1.68 -16.53
N GLY A 349 6.84 2.85 -16.80
CA GLY A 349 5.47 2.99 -17.30
C GLY A 349 5.34 2.84 -18.81
N LEU A 350 6.44 2.84 -19.56
CA LEU A 350 6.48 2.85 -21.03
C LEU A 350 6.93 1.53 -21.64
N GLU A 351 7.84 0.83 -20.99
CA GLU A 351 8.42 -0.44 -21.44
C GLU A 351 8.56 -1.42 -20.27
N GLN A 352 8.62 -2.71 -20.56
CA GLN A 352 8.77 -3.72 -19.51
C GLN A 352 10.16 -3.66 -18.88
N ARG A 353 10.21 -3.32 -17.60
CA ARG A 353 11.44 -3.21 -16.81
C ARG A 353 11.28 -3.90 -15.45
N ALA A 354 12.38 -4.39 -14.91
CA ALA A 354 12.46 -4.91 -13.57
C ALA A 354 13.55 -4.17 -12.79
N LEU A 355 13.15 -3.44 -11.76
CA LEU A 355 14.04 -2.73 -10.85
C LEU A 355 14.11 -3.49 -9.52
N PHE A 356 15.30 -3.93 -9.15
CA PHE A 356 15.57 -4.58 -7.88
C PHE A 356 16.30 -3.62 -6.95
N ILE A 357 15.75 -3.43 -5.76
CA ILE A 357 16.38 -2.65 -4.68
C ILE A 357 16.85 -3.63 -3.62
N VAL A 358 18.16 -3.88 -3.58
CA VAL A 358 18.77 -4.79 -2.60
C VAL A 358 19.12 -4.02 -1.34
N LEU A 359 18.58 -4.45 -0.22
CA LEU A 359 18.75 -3.81 1.09
C LEU A 359 19.50 -4.72 2.06
N PRO A 360 20.33 -4.16 2.96
CA PRO A 360 20.91 -4.94 4.05
C PRO A 360 19.85 -5.27 5.10
N ASP A 361 19.91 -6.48 5.66
CA ASP A 361 18.95 -6.96 6.67
C ASP A 361 19.07 -6.26 8.02
N ASN A 362 20.30 -5.93 8.41
CA ASN A 362 20.68 -5.50 9.75
C ASN A 362 21.15 -4.04 9.84
N ASP A 363 21.24 -3.34 8.71
CA ASP A 363 21.64 -1.95 8.64
C ASP A 363 20.62 -1.14 7.86
N THR A 364 20.02 -0.16 8.50
CA THR A 364 19.00 0.71 7.88
C THR A 364 19.56 2.08 7.50
N THR A 365 20.86 2.30 7.65
CA THR A 365 21.53 3.60 7.46
C THR A 365 21.25 4.21 6.08
N PHE A 366 21.30 3.38 5.04
CA PHE A 366 21.12 3.83 3.64
C PHE A 366 19.69 3.59 3.10
N ASN A 367 18.75 3.10 3.92
CA ASN A 367 17.39 2.80 3.47
C ASN A 367 16.60 4.06 3.05
N PHE A 368 17.06 5.27 3.45
CA PHE A 368 16.47 6.53 3.01
C PHE A 368 16.58 6.72 1.49
N ILE A 369 17.60 6.16 0.84
CA ILE A 369 17.74 6.16 -0.64
C ILE A 369 16.57 5.40 -1.28
N ALA A 370 16.23 4.22 -0.76
CA ALA A 370 15.06 3.48 -1.25
C ALA A 370 13.76 4.27 -1.04
N THR A 371 13.64 4.98 0.10
CA THR A 371 12.49 5.86 0.38
C THR A 371 12.38 7.00 -0.65
N MET A 372 13.50 7.63 -0.99
CA MET A 372 13.54 8.69 -2.01
C MET A 372 13.18 8.12 -3.38
N LEU A 373 13.73 6.96 -3.75
CA LEU A 373 13.43 6.29 -5.02
C LEU A 373 11.94 5.95 -5.14
N TYR A 374 11.31 5.37 -4.09
CA TYR A 374 9.87 5.13 -4.09
C TYR A 374 9.06 6.41 -4.28
N THR A 375 9.43 7.48 -3.57
CA THR A 375 8.74 8.77 -3.67
C THR A 375 8.83 9.32 -5.08
N GLN A 376 10.03 9.35 -5.65
CA GLN A 376 10.26 9.84 -7.01
C GLN A 376 9.62 8.93 -8.06
N LEU A 377 9.65 7.61 -7.87
CA LEU A 377 8.98 6.68 -8.79
C LEU A 377 7.48 6.98 -8.90
N PHE A 378 6.79 7.12 -7.76
CA PHE A 378 5.37 7.46 -7.79
C PHE A 378 5.11 8.83 -8.42
N ASP A 379 5.89 9.85 -8.06
CA ASP A 379 5.74 11.18 -8.63
C ASP A 379 5.96 11.17 -10.15
N GLN A 380 7.01 10.51 -10.64
CA GLN A 380 7.31 10.38 -12.06
C GLN A 380 6.24 9.58 -12.83
N LEU A 381 5.79 8.44 -12.29
CA LEU A 381 4.77 7.63 -12.94
C LEU A 381 3.40 8.33 -12.95
N PHE A 382 3.05 9.04 -11.90
CA PHE A 382 1.80 9.81 -11.85
C PHE A 382 1.84 10.98 -12.83
N ARG A 383 2.94 11.72 -12.85
CA ARG A 383 3.17 12.81 -13.79
C ARG A 383 3.08 12.32 -15.24
N LEU A 384 3.74 11.20 -15.56
CA LEU A 384 3.69 10.58 -16.88
C LEU A 384 2.26 10.19 -17.29
N ALA A 385 1.51 9.55 -16.39
CA ALA A 385 0.13 9.14 -16.65
C ALA A 385 -0.80 10.33 -16.86
N ASP A 386 -0.63 11.41 -16.06
CA ASP A 386 -1.53 12.57 -16.06
C ASP A 386 -1.17 13.60 -17.14
N SER A 387 0.12 13.74 -17.53
CA SER A 387 0.58 14.74 -18.49
C SER A 387 0.44 14.33 -19.96
N THR A 388 0.33 13.03 -20.25
CA THR A 388 0.26 12.52 -21.62
C THR A 388 -1.18 12.23 -22.00
N PRO A 389 -1.82 13.07 -22.84
CA PRO A 389 -3.26 12.93 -23.19
C PRO A 389 -3.60 11.56 -23.82
N GLU A 390 -2.64 10.96 -24.56
CA GLU A 390 -2.80 9.66 -25.21
C GLU A 390 -2.97 8.50 -24.20
N TYR A 391 -2.49 8.66 -22.97
CA TYR A 391 -2.56 7.63 -21.93
C TYR A 391 -3.88 7.67 -21.15
N ASN A 392 -4.70 8.70 -21.34
CA ASN A 392 -6.00 8.83 -20.69
C ASN A 392 -5.96 8.60 -19.16
N GLY A 393 -4.88 9.06 -18.53
CA GLY A 393 -4.65 8.93 -17.10
C GLY A 393 -4.11 7.59 -16.61
N ALA A 394 -3.78 6.64 -17.52
CA ALA A 394 -3.27 5.33 -17.17
C ALA A 394 -2.00 5.00 -17.96
N LEU A 395 -0.99 4.45 -17.30
CA LEU A 395 0.28 4.05 -17.94
C LEU A 395 0.05 2.95 -18.98
N PRO A 396 0.76 2.99 -20.13
CA PRO A 396 0.69 1.94 -21.17
C PRO A 396 1.14 0.57 -20.67
N VAL A 397 2.15 0.54 -19.79
CA VAL A 397 2.66 -0.68 -19.17
C VAL A 397 2.26 -0.72 -17.71
N HIS A 398 1.69 -1.84 -17.26
CA HIS A 398 1.36 -2.04 -15.84
C HIS A 398 2.62 -2.06 -14.99
N VAL A 399 2.64 -1.28 -13.91
CA VAL A 399 3.76 -1.24 -12.96
C VAL A 399 3.35 -1.87 -11.64
N ARG A 400 4.04 -2.96 -11.25
CA ARG A 400 3.77 -3.71 -10.03
C ARG A 400 4.92 -3.55 -9.04
N LEU A 401 4.62 -3.03 -7.85
CA LEU A 401 5.57 -2.89 -6.76
C LEU A 401 5.42 -4.06 -5.80
N MET A 402 6.41 -4.94 -5.75
CA MET A 402 6.46 -6.10 -4.85
C MET A 402 7.37 -5.77 -3.65
N MET A 403 6.76 -5.33 -2.56
CA MET A 403 7.46 -4.81 -1.39
C MET A 403 7.66 -5.92 -0.37
N ASP A 404 8.63 -6.84 -0.61
CA ASP A 404 8.99 -7.87 0.37
C ASP A 404 9.74 -7.21 1.55
N GLU A 405 9.37 -7.60 2.76
CA GLU A 405 9.81 -6.92 3.99
C GLU A 405 9.54 -5.40 4.03
N PHE A 406 8.35 -5.04 3.61
CA PHE A 406 7.82 -3.67 3.58
C PHE A 406 8.18 -2.80 4.81
N ALA A 407 8.31 -3.41 5.99
CA ALA A 407 8.62 -2.71 7.23
C ALA A 407 10.04 -2.12 7.31
N ASN A 408 10.95 -2.54 6.44
CA ASN A 408 12.35 -2.10 6.45
C ASN A 408 12.58 -0.76 5.71
N VAL A 409 11.61 -0.30 4.95
CA VAL A 409 11.68 0.97 4.21
C VAL A 409 10.67 1.97 4.75
N ALA A 410 11.13 3.18 5.02
CA ALA A 410 10.24 4.28 5.33
C ALA A 410 9.56 4.74 4.03
N LEU A 411 8.25 4.54 3.94
CA LEU A 411 7.45 5.00 2.80
C LEU A 411 7.02 6.46 2.94
N PRO A 412 6.61 7.10 1.85
CA PRO A 412 6.05 8.43 1.91
C PRO A 412 4.90 8.52 2.93
N LYS A 413 4.83 9.59 3.70
CA LYS A 413 3.77 9.80 4.72
C LYS A 413 2.36 9.74 4.12
N ASN A 414 2.21 10.09 2.85
CA ASN A 414 0.96 10.05 2.10
C ASN A 414 0.71 8.71 1.37
N PHE A 415 1.41 7.63 1.72
CA PHE A 415 1.32 6.32 1.04
C PHE A 415 -0.12 5.77 0.95
N LYS A 416 -0.95 6.01 1.98
CA LYS A 416 -2.38 5.69 1.95
C LYS A 416 -3.11 6.34 0.75
N ASN A 417 -2.81 7.62 0.48
CA ASN A 417 -3.40 8.36 -0.65
C ASN A 417 -2.84 7.85 -1.99
N ILE A 418 -1.55 7.52 -2.04
CA ILE A 418 -0.90 6.92 -3.20
C ILE A 418 -1.61 5.61 -3.58
N LEU A 419 -1.84 4.70 -2.63
CA LEU A 419 -2.55 3.44 -2.86
C LEU A 419 -3.95 3.64 -3.43
N ALA A 420 -4.67 4.66 -2.96
CA ALA A 420 -6.03 4.94 -3.41
C ALA A 420 -6.10 5.32 -4.90
N VAL A 421 -5.04 5.95 -5.45
CA VAL A 421 -5.00 6.44 -6.83
C VAL A 421 -4.23 5.52 -7.80
N CYS A 422 -3.48 4.55 -7.30
CA CYS A 422 -2.67 3.62 -8.11
C CYS A 422 -3.49 2.90 -9.18
N ARG A 423 -4.70 2.42 -8.82
CA ARG A 423 -5.57 1.67 -9.75
C ARG A 423 -5.86 2.43 -11.04
N SER A 424 -6.21 3.72 -10.96
CA SER A 424 -6.54 4.53 -12.14
C SER A 424 -5.35 4.74 -13.06
N ARG A 425 -4.13 4.63 -12.55
CA ARG A 425 -2.88 4.85 -13.26
C ARG A 425 -2.19 3.58 -13.75
N ASN A 426 -2.87 2.43 -13.65
CA ASN A 426 -2.32 1.12 -14.02
C ASN A 426 -1.09 0.73 -13.18
N ILE A 427 -1.13 1.05 -11.88
CA ILE A 427 -0.11 0.71 -10.89
C ILE A 427 -0.73 -0.18 -9.81
N SER A 428 0.01 -1.15 -9.29
CA SER A 428 -0.39 -1.97 -8.15
C SER A 428 0.75 -2.15 -7.15
N CYS A 429 0.36 -2.32 -5.89
CA CYS A 429 1.29 -2.52 -4.77
C CYS A 429 0.96 -3.81 -4.04
N ASP A 430 1.95 -4.70 -3.94
CA ASP A 430 1.91 -5.88 -3.10
C ASP A 430 2.64 -5.58 -1.79
N ILE A 431 1.89 -5.39 -0.72
CA ILE A 431 2.40 -5.05 0.61
C ILE A 431 2.62 -6.35 1.37
N ILE A 432 3.88 -6.74 1.55
CA ILE A 432 4.25 -8.01 2.14
C ILE A 432 4.78 -7.80 3.56
N LEU A 433 4.08 -8.36 4.53
CA LEU A 433 4.29 -8.14 5.96
C LEU A 433 4.55 -9.46 6.70
N GLN A 434 5.24 -9.38 7.82
CA GLN A 434 5.36 -10.53 8.72
C GLN A 434 4.12 -10.66 9.62
N ASN A 435 3.55 -9.53 10.05
CA ASN A 435 2.38 -9.44 10.92
C ASN A 435 1.71 -8.07 10.84
N ILE A 436 0.50 -7.96 11.40
CA ILE A 436 -0.27 -6.71 11.45
C ILE A 436 0.39 -5.65 12.34
N ALA A 437 1.13 -6.05 13.37
CA ALA A 437 1.79 -5.11 14.28
C ALA A 437 2.82 -4.24 13.54
N GLN A 438 3.50 -4.76 12.51
CA GLN A 438 4.39 -3.99 11.67
C GLN A 438 3.66 -2.83 10.99
N LEU A 439 2.48 -3.08 10.41
CA LEU A 439 1.69 -2.04 9.75
C LEU A 439 1.20 -0.98 10.73
N LYS A 440 0.74 -1.41 11.92
CA LYS A 440 0.33 -0.50 13.01
C LYS A 440 1.47 0.38 13.50
N SER A 441 2.68 -0.18 13.61
CA SER A 441 3.88 0.58 14.01
C SER A 441 4.26 1.64 12.99
N LEU A 442 4.19 1.33 11.69
CA LEU A 442 4.58 2.23 10.62
C LEU A 442 3.57 3.37 10.39
N PHE A 443 2.28 3.08 10.44
CA PHE A 443 1.23 4.02 10.02
C PHE A 443 0.27 4.44 11.13
N LYS A 444 0.53 4.01 12.37
CA LYS A 444 -0.29 4.39 13.55
C LYS A 444 -1.79 4.36 13.25
N ASP A 445 -2.43 5.54 13.12
CA ASP A 445 -3.88 5.66 12.91
C ASP A 445 -4.31 5.36 11.47
N ASP A 446 -3.41 5.40 10.49
CA ASP A 446 -3.72 5.21 9.06
C ASP A 446 -3.65 3.75 8.58
N TRP A 447 -3.22 2.81 9.41
CA TRP A 447 -3.01 1.41 9.02
C TRP A 447 -4.27 0.72 8.49
N GLU A 448 -5.44 0.98 9.06
CA GLU A 448 -6.72 0.43 8.57
C GLU A 448 -7.07 0.99 7.18
N GLY A 449 -6.73 2.26 6.93
CA GLY A 449 -6.92 2.87 5.62
C GLY A 449 -6.04 2.24 4.54
N ILE A 450 -4.84 1.78 4.89
CA ILE A 450 -3.97 1.03 3.96
C ILE A 450 -4.60 -0.31 3.62
N ILE A 451 -5.06 -1.07 4.62
CA ILE A 451 -5.78 -2.33 4.37
C ILE A 451 -7.04 -2.09 3.53
N GLY A 452 -7.80 -1.03 3.83
CA GLY A 452 -9.00 -0.66 3.09
C GLY A 452 -8.76 -0.30 1.61
N ASN A 453 -7.53 0.09 1.25
CA ASN A 453 -7.11 0.35 -0.13
C ASN A 453 -6.56 -0.90 -0.85
N CYS A 454 -6.60 -2.07 -0.22
CA CYS A 454 -6.20 -3.35 -0.80
C CYS A 454 -7.42 -4.27 -0.84
N ASP A 455 -7.92 -4.58 -2.04
CA ASP A 455 -9.11 -5.41 -2.19
C ASP A 455 -8.86 -6.90 -1.90
N THR A 456 -7.60 -7.30 -1.77
CA THR A 456 -7.19 -8.68 -1.51
C THR A 456 -6.24 -8.76 -0.32
N LEU A 457 -6.53 -9.66 0.61
CA LEU A 457 -5.65 -10.03 1.71
C LEU A 457 -5.38 -11.53 1.67
N LEU A 458 -4.11 -11.89 1.63
CA LEU A 458 -3.62 -13.27 1.65
C LEU A 458 -2.82 -13.52 2.92
N TYR A 459 -3.27 -14.47 3.74
CA TYR A 459 -2.55 -14.89 4.95
C TYR A 459 -1.90 -16.26 4.74
N LEU A 460 -0.61 -16.32 4.95
CA LEU A 460 0.24 -17.50 4.71
C LEU A 460 0.69 -18.21 6.00
N GLY A 461 0.10 -17.87 7.14
CA GLY A 461 0.50 -18.40 8.43
C GLY A 461 1.47 -17.49 9.19
N GLY A 462 1.56 -17.69 10.49
CA GLY A 462 2.43 -16.89 11.37
C GLY A 462 2.22 -17.28 12.83
N ASN A 463 2.84 -16.54 13.77
CA ASN A 463 2.76 -16.82 15.21
C ASN A 463 2.42 -15.58 16.05
N GLU A 464 1.84 -14.54 15.46
CA GLU A 464 1.54 -13.30 16.18
C GLU A 464 0.04 -13.21 16.50
N TYR A 465 -0.28 -13.10 17.80
CA TYR A 465 -1.65 -13.13 18.32
C TYR A 465 -2.55 -12.01 17.76
N GLY A 466 -2.01 -10.80 17.65
CA GLY A 466 -2.79 -9.66 17.13
C GLY A 466 -3.24 -9.85 15.68
N THR A 467 -2.46 -10.60 14.89
CA THR A 467 -2.85 -11.00 13.53
C THR A 467 -4.01 -12.01 13.55
N TYR A 468 -3.95 -13.03 14.40
CA TYR A 468 -5.05 -14.00 14.49
C TYR A 468 -6.35 -13.35 14.95
N GLU A 469 -6.27 -12.50 15.98
CA GLU A 469 -7.45 -11.79 16.51
C GLU A 469 -8.06 -10.88 15.44
N TYR A 470 -7.22 -10.15 14.71
CA TYR A 470 -7.67 -9.30 13.60
C TYR A 470 -8.38 -10.12 12.50
N LEU A 471 -7.74 -11.19 12.05
CA LEU A 471 -8.30 -12.07 11.00
C LEU A 471 -9.61 -12.70 11.45
N SER A 472 -9.69 -13.23 12.65
CA SER A 472 -10.92 -13.79 13.21
C SER A 472 -12.07 -12.79 13.22
N LYS A 473 -11.81 -11.54 13.61
CA LYS A 473 -12.81 -10.46 13.63
C LYS A 473 -13.30 -10.08 12.23
N ILE A 474 -12.40 -9.96 11.25
CA ILE A 474 -12.80 -9.58 9.88
C ILE A 474 -13.51 -10.71 9.12
N LEU A 475 -13.25 -11.96 9.49
CA LEU A 475 -13.98 -13.11 8.94
C LEU A 475 -15.46 -13.11 9.36
N GLY A 476 -15.80 -12.46 10.47
CA GLY A 476 -17.16 -12.33 10.97
C GLY A 476 -17.65 -13.57 11.71
N LYS A 477 -18.97 -13.58 12.00
CA LYS A 477 -19.61 -14.64 12.76
C LYS A 477 -20.58 -15.45 11.91
N GLU A 478 -20.69 -16.74 12.21
CA GLU A 478 -21.71 -17.64 11.73
C GLU A 478 -22.71 -17.97 12.85
N THR A 479 -23.90 -18.39 12.46
CA THR A 479 -24.91 -18.88 13.40
C THR A 479 -24.81 -20.40 13.52
N GLU A 480 -24.31 -20.88 14.66
CA GLU A 480 -24.21 -22.30 14.96
C GLU A 480 -25.47 -22.77 15.71
N ARG A 481 -26.05 -23.91 15.28
CA ARG A 481 -27.18 -24.52 15.95
C ARG A 481 -26.70 -25.65 16.85
N THR A 482 -26.81 -25.43 18.15
CA THR A 482 -26.43 -26.40 19.16
C THR A 482 -27.70 -27.15 19.63
N LYS A 483 -27.70 -28.47 19.51
CA LYS A 483 -28.74 -29.31 20.04
C LYS A 483 -28.35 -29.76 21.46
N SER A 484 -29.06 -29.27 22.45
CA SER A 484 -28.92 -29.72 23.83
C SER A 484 -29.96 -30.80 24.13
N GLN A 485 -29.49 -31.97 24.51
CA GLN A 485 -30.35 -33.09 24.91
C GLN A 485 -30.26 -33.26 26.44
N SER A 486 -31.38 -33.06 27.13
CA SER A 486 -31.50 -33.37 28.54
C SER A 486 -32.21 -34.69 28.72
N ILE A 487 -31.49 -35.68 29.23
CA ILE A 487 -32.05 -37.01 29.54
C ILE A 487 -32.26 -37.13 31.04
N GLY A 488 -33.50 -36.98 31.49
CA GLY A 488 -33.90 -37.22 32.88
C GLY A 488 -33.89 -38.70 33.21
N LYS A 489 -33.00 -39.15 34.10
CA LYS A 489 -33.00 -40.53 34.65
C LYS A 489 -34.02 -40.64 35.79
N GLY A 490 -35.31 -40.63 35.46
CA GLY A 490 -36.39 -40.92 36.42
C GLY A 490 -37.26 -42.04 35.89
N SER A 491 -38.07 -42.68 36.71
CA SER A 491 -38.90 -43.84 36.36
C SER A 491 -39.99 -43.54 35.29
N ARG A 492 -40.09 -42.31 34.80
CA ARG A 492 -40.80 -41.88 33.58
C ARG A 492 -39.82 -41.00 32.77
N GLY A 493 -38.96 -41.65 31.99
CA GLY A 493 -37.98 -40.95 31.18
C GLY A 493 -38.60 -39.89 30.28
N SER A 494 -38.31 -38.60 30.53
CA SER A 494 -38.62 -37.51 29.61
C SER A 494 -37.32 -37.07 28.95
N SER A 495 -37.27 -37.10 27.63
CA SER A 495 -36.21 -36.45 26.85
C SER A 495 -36.72 -35.11 26.34
N SER A 496 -36.01 -34.06 26.62
CA SER A 496 -36.28 -32.74 26.05
C SER A 496 -35.11 -32.35 25.12
N ASP A 497 -35.44 -32.16 23.84
CA ASP A 497 -34.52 -31.59 22.85
C ASP A 497 -34.69 -30.07 22.82
N SER A 498 -33.68 -29.33 23.20
CA SER A 498 -33.63 -27.86 23.07
C SER A 498 -32.67 -27.49 21.95
N LEU A 499 -33.15 -26.76 20.95
CA LEU A 499 -32.36 -26.16 19.90
C LEU A 499 -32.02 -24.73 20.34
N GLN A 500 -30.75 -24.48 20.55
CA GLN A 500 -30.22 -23.13 20.84
C GLN A 500 -29.38 -22.66 19.65
N THR A 501 -29.52 -21.38 19.27
CA THR A 501 -28.64 -20.72 18.31
C THR A 501 -27.61 -19.90 19.05
N ALA A 502 -26.34 -20.03 18.69
CA ALA A 502 -25.24 -19.26 19.23
C ALA A 502 -24.41 -18.63 18.09
N GLY A 503 -23.88 -17.44 18.33
CA GLY A 503 -22.93 -16.83 17.41
C GLY A 503 -21.53 -17.37 17.67
N ARG A 504 -20.90 -17.95 16.65
CA ARG A 504 -19.49 -18.34 16.67
C ARG A 504 -18.73 -17.58 15.61
N GLU A 505 -17.49 -17.19 15.87
CA GLU A 505 -16.62 -16.66 14.84
C GLU A 505 -16.37 -17.75 13.79
N LEU A 506 -16.44 -17.38 12.49
CA LEU A 506 -16.28 -18.31 11.37
C LEU A 506 -14.98 -19.11 11.45
N CYS A 507 -13.94 -18.47 11.99
CA CYS A 507 -12.67 -19.09 12.34
C CYS A 507 -12.13 -18.44 13.62
N MET A 508 -11.96 -19.24 14.65
CA MET A 508 -11.44 -18.75 15.94
C MET A 508 -9.93 -18.45 15.86
N PRO A 509 -9.39 -17.53 16.68
CA PRO A 509 -7.97 -17.20 16.65
C PRO A 509 -7.04 -18.43 16.80
N ASP A 510 -7.43 -19.41 17.62
CA ASP A 510 -6.67 -20.64 17.83
C ASP A 510 -6.74 -21.61 16.61
N GLU A 511 -7.81 -21.54 15.82
CA GLU A 511 -7.94 -22.30 14.57
C GLU A 511 -7.05 -21.69 13.49
N ILE A 512 -7.03 -20.35 13.37
CA ILE A 512 -6.12 -19.63 12.46
C ILE A 512 -4.66 -19.97 12.80
N ARG A 513 -4.31 -20.00 14.08
CA ARG A 513 -2.97 -20.39 14.54
C ARG A 513 -2.61 -21.82 14.12
N ARG A 514 -3.57 -22.73 14.11
CA ARG A 514 -3.38 -24.17 13.79
C ARG A 514 -3.58 -24.49 12.32
N MET A 515 -3.74 -23.49 11.46
CA MET A 515 -3.76 -23.70 10.01
C MET A 515 -2.53 -24.49 9.57
N ARG A 516 -2.71 -25.41 8.64
CA ARG A 516 -1.62 -26.26 8.14
C ARG A 516 -0.60 -25.42 7.37
N ASP A 517 0.66 -25.88 7.38
CA ASP A 517 1.75 -25.17 6.70
C ASP A 517 1.58 -25.07 5.17
N ASP A 518 0.78 -25.95 4.56
CA ASP A 518 0.47 -25.96 3.14
C ASP A 518 -0.79 -25.14 2.79
N GLU A 519 -1.49 -24.59 3.79
CA GLU A 519 -2.73 -23.82 3.63
C GLU A 519 -2.51 -22.32 3.73
N CYS A 520 -3.42 -21.57 3.12
CA CYS A 520 -3.51 -20.12 3.21
C CYS A 520 -4.96 -19.67 3.30
N LEU A 521 -5.16 -18.48 3.87
CA LEU A 521 -6.46 -17.84 3.97
C LEU A 521 -6.51 -16.65 3.01
N LEU A 522 -7.47 -16.67 2.10
CA LEU A 522 -7.69 -15.63 1.11
C LEU A 522 -9.00 -14.89 1.40
N LEU A 523 -8.88 -13.57 1.56
CA LEU A 523 -10.01 -12.65 1.65
C LEU A 523 -9.98 -11.71 0.46
N MET A 524 -11.12 -11.58 -0.23
CA MET A 524 -11.31 -10.62 -1.31
C MET A 524 -12.55 -9.78 -1.03
N ARG A 525 -12.50 -8.51 -1.37
CA ARG A 525 -13.64 -7.60 -1.17
C ARG A 525 -14.90 -8.14 -1.84
N SER A 526 -16.01 -8.13 -1.12
CA SER A 526 -17.34 -8.60 -1.57
C SER A 526 -17.44 -10.09 -1.86
N GLU A 527 -16.47 -10.90 -1.42
CA GLU A 527 -16.47 -12.36 -1.55
C GLU A 527 -16.43 -13.04 -0.18
N ASP A 528 -16.94 -14.27 -0.12
CA ASP A 528 -16.79 -15.11 1.05
C ASP A 528 -15.31 -15.54 1.17
N PRO A 529 -14.72 -15.56 2.39
CA PRO A 529 -13.32 -15.96 2.61
C PRO A 529 -13.08 -17.43 2.22
N VAL A 530 -11.87 -17.72 1.76
CA VAL A 530 -11.51 -19.05 1.28
C VAL A 530 -10.24 -19.56 1.97
N ILE A 531 -10.27 -20.78 2.49
CA ILE A 531 -9.06 -21.54 2.84
C ILE A 531 -8.71 -22.40 1.63
N ASP A 532 -7.46 -22.27 1.15
CA ASP A 532 -6.95 -23.02 0.02
C ASP A 532 -5.47 -23.37 0.25
N LYS A 533 -4.88 -24.16 -0.64
CA LYS A 533 -3.45 -24.49 -0.59
C LYS A 533 -2.60 -23.33 -1.08
N LYS A 534 -1.43 -23.17 -0.50
CA LYS A 534 -0.38 -22.30 -1.02
C LYS A 534 0.06 -22.78 -2.39
N TYR A 535 0.34 -21.84 -3.29
CA TYR A 535 0.80 -22.20 -4.64
C TYR A 535 2.17 -22.86 -4.62
N ASN A 536 2.28 -24.04 -5.25
CA ASN A 536 3.57 -24.70 -5.37
C ASN A 536 4.38 -24.07 -6.52
N LEU A 537 5.47 -23.37 -6.18
CA LEU A 537 6.36 -22.73 -7.16
C LEU A 537 6.81 -23.68 -8.28
N LEU A 538 7.03 -24.96 -7.96
CA LEU A 538 7.49 -25.96 -8.95
C LEU A 538 6.44 -26.29 -10.02
N HIS A 539 5.17 -25.93 -9.82
CA HIS A 539 4.11 -26.03 -10.83
C HIS A 539 4.13 -24.89 -11.84
N HIS A 540 4.92 -23.82 -11.58
CA HIS A 540 4.97 -22.69 -12.49
C HIS A 540 5.76 -23.02 -13.76
N PRO A 541 5.22 -22.76 -14.98
CA PRO A 541 5.87 -23.16 -16.25
C PRO A 541 7.25 -22.52 -16.44
N ASN A 542 7.47 -21.34 -15.88
CA ASN A 542 8.72 -20.60 -16.00
C ASN A 542 9.77 -20.95 -14.92
N VAL A 543 9.43 -21.74 -13.91
CA VAL A 543 10.36 -22.08 -12.82
C VAL A 543 11.63 -22.78 -13.31
N LYS A 544 11.53 -23.55 -14.43
CA LYS A 544 12.66 -24.26 -15.05
C LYS A 544 13.81 -23.34 -15.48
N TYR A 545 13.55 -22.03 -15.63
CA TYR A 545 14.58 -21.06 -15.97
C TYR A 545 15.20 -20.39 -14.74
N THR A 546 14.82 -20.78 -13.55
CA THR A 546 15.30 -20.22 -12.29
C THR A 546 16.19 -21.21 -11.55
N PRO A 547 17.06 -20.76 -10.65
CA PRO A 547 17.85 -21.63 -9.78
C PRO A 547 17.02 -22.58 -8.91
N ASP A 548 15.75 -22.24 -8.62
CA ASP A 548 14.84 -23.12 -7.87
C ASP A 548 14.56 -24.46 -8.58
N ALA A 549 14.80 -24.53 -9.90
CA ALA A 549 14.64 -25.74 -10.70
C ALA A 549 15.88 -26.05 -11.57
N GLY A 550 17.05 -25.58 -11.17
CA GLY A 550 18.34 -25.87 -11.79
C GLY A 550 18.74 -24.93 -12.95
N GLY A 551 18.04 -23.81 -13.13
CA GLY A 551 18.47 -22.73 -14.04
C GLY A 551 19.65 -21.94 -13.47
N GLU A 552 20.30 -21.15 -14.31
CA GLU A 552 21.43 -20.31 -13.90
C GLU A 552 20.96 -19.10 -13.07
N PRO A 553 21.68 -18.74 -12.00
CA PRO A 553 21.42 -17.52 -11.25
C PRO A 553 21.76 -16.28 -12.11
N TYR A 554 21.09 -15.17 -11.79
CA TYR A 554 21.49 -13.86 -12.30
C TYR A 554 22.77 -13.42 -11.61
N VAL A 555 23.73 -12.99 -12.39
CA VAL A 555 24.95 -12.34 -11.91
C VAL A 555 24.90 -10.91 -12.42
N MET A 556 24.90 -9.97 -11.50
CA MET A 556 24.97 -8.56 -11.84
C MET A 556 26.25 -8.32 -12.65
N PRO A 557 26.18 -7.68 -13.82
CA PRO A 557 27.40 -7.27 -14.52
C PRO A 557 28.28 -6.48 -13.56
N PRO A 558 29.62 -6.69 -13.58
CA PRO A 558 30.48 -5.81 -12.82
C PRO A 558 30.19 -4.38 -13.27
N ASP A 559 30.01 -3.48 -12.30
CA ASP A 559 29.96 -2.05 -12.61
C ASP A 559 31.15 -1.75 -13.51
N TYR A 560 30.86 -1.29 -14.72
CA TYR A 560 31.90 -0.73 -15.53
C TYR A 560 32.38 0.50 -14.74
N MET A 561 33.42 0.32 -13.97
CA MET A 561 34.24 1.42 -13.51
C MET A 561 34.87 1.98 -14.79
N GLY A 562 34.09 2.69 -15.59
CA GLY A 562 34.62 3.67 -16.48
C GLY A 562 35.43 4.54 -15.55
N ASP A 563 36.73 4.73 -15.90
CA ASP A 563 37.65 5.48 -15.10
C ASP A 563 36.89 6.54 -14.33
N ALA A 564 36.87 6.42 -13.00
CA ALA A 564 36.07 7.31 -12.17
C ALA A 564 36.64 8.69 -12.48
N VAL A 565 36.00 9.39 -13.40
CA VAL A 565 36.29 10.79 -13.65
C VAL A 565 35.86 11.42 -12.35
N THR A 566 36.80 11.55 -11.45
CA THR A 566 36.70 12.48 -10.34
C THR A 566 36.54 13.80 -11.05
N ILE A 567 35.29 14.23 -11.27
CA ILE A 567 35.02 15.55 -11.81
C ILE A 567 35.38 16.50 -10.68
N THR A 568 36.65 16.78 -10.58
CA THR A 568 37.14 17.96 -9.88
C THR A 568 36.78 19.13 -10.78
N MET A 569 36.54 20.31 -10.21
CA MET A 569 36.39 21.56 -10.97
C MET A 569 37.56 21.73 -11.96
N ASP A 570 38.72 21.16 -11.66
CA ASP A 570 39.87 21.07 -12.54
C ASP A 570 39.61 20.27 -13.83
N ALA A 571 38.77 19.24 -13.81
CA ALA A 571 38.42 18.46 -15.01
C ALA A 571 37.49 19.25 -15.94
N VAL A 572 36.59 20.08 -15.41
CA VAL A 572 35.73 20.98 -16.20
C VAL A 572 36.58 22.10 -16.81
N ALA A 573 37.51 22.69 -16.03
CA ALA A 573 38.46 23.67 -16.52
C ALA A 573 39.35 23.08 -17.64
N ALA A 574 39.80 21.82 -17.50
CA ALA A 574 40.58 21.13 -18.52
C ALA A 574 39.77 20.80 -19.80
N ALA A 575 38.48 20.47 -19.65
CA ALA A 575 37.61 20.19 -20.80
C ALA A 575 37.15 21.44 -21.57
N THR A 576 37.22 22.61 -20.94
CA THR A 576 36.92 23.93 -21.54
C THR A 576 38.16 24.71 -21.93
N ALA A 577 39.36 24.25 -21.53
CA ALA A 577 40.60 24.84 -21.94
C ALA A 577 40.77 24.64 -23.46
N PRO A 578 41.14 25.70 -24.21
CA PRO A 578 41.50 25.55 -25.61
C PRO A 578 42.65 24.53 -25.71
N GLU A 579 42.62 23.67 -26.74
CA GLU A 579 43.74 22.77 -27.03
C GLU A 579 45.04 23.57 -27.01
N ILE A 580 45.95 23.20 -26.10
CA ILE A 580 47.25 23.86 -26.01
C ILE A 580 48.03 23.49 -27.27
N THR A 581 48.19 24.45 -28.18
CA THR A 581 48.95 24.25 -29.38
C THR A 581 50.46 24.22 -29.06
N GLU A 582 51.25 23.62 -29.94
CA GLU A 582 52.72 23.57 -29.79
C GLU A 582 53.31 24.97 -29.59
N GLU A 583 52.73 25.99 -30.24
CA GLU A 583 53.12 27.41 -30.06
C GLU A 583 52.84 27.94 -28.64
N MET A 584 51.73 27.51 -28.00
CA MET A 584 51.43 27.87 -26.60
C MET A 584 52.40 27.18 -25.63
N TYR A 585 52.85 25.97 -25.94
CA TYR A 585 53.89 25.30 -25.14
C TYR A 585 55.22 26.01 -25.24
N GLU A 586 55.62 26.47 -26.44
CA GLU A 586 56.83 27.24 -26.62
C GLU A 586 56.77 28.60 -25.90
N GLN A 587 55.60 29.25 -25.88
CA GLN A 587 55.40 30.50 -25.15
C GLN A 587 55.44 30.28 -23.63
N LEU A 588 54.84 29.18 -23.11
CA LEU A 588 54.90 28.83 -21.69
C LEU A 588 56.35 28.50 -21.25
N ASP A 589 57.07 27.73 -22.04
CA ASP A 589 58.48 27.39 -21.79
C ASP A 589 59.37 28.62 -21.85
N TYR A 590 59.07 29.60 -22.72
CA TYR A 590 59.77 30.90 -22.79
C TYR A 590 59.49 31.75 -21.55
N LEU A 591 58.22 31.84 -21.11
CA LEU A 591 57.84 32.63 -19.92
C LEU A 591 58.36 32.00 -18.62
N GLU A 592 58.45 30.66 -18.56
CA GLU A 592 59.02 29.95 -17.40
C GLU A 592 60.52 30.21 -17.29
N LYS A 593 61.19 30.42 -18.42
CA LYS A 593 62.62 30.77 -18.46
C LYS A 593 62.89 32.26 -18.27
N HIS A 594 61.91 33.13 -18.44
CA HIS A 594 62.04 34.61 -18.33
C HIS A 594 60.90 35.16 -17.43
N PRO A 595 60.84 34.81 -16.14
CA PRO A 595 59.77 35.17 -15.22
C PRO A 595 59.56 36.69 -15.04
N GLU A 596 60.58 37.52 -15.40
CA GLU A 596 60.50 38.97 -15.34
C GLU A 596 59.61 39.58 -16.44
N GLU A 597 59.43 38.94 -17.58
CA GLU A 597 58.56 39.41 -18.66
C GLU A 597 57.07 39.16 -18.39
N ASN A 598 56.77 38.19 -17.56
CA ASN A 598 55.38 37.87 -17.13
C ASN A 598 54.79 38.98 -16.22
N TYR A 599 55.63 39.87 -15.66
CA TYR A 599 55.17 40.96 -14.78
C TYR A 599 54.65 42.16 -15.57
N TYR A 600 55.16 42.39 -16.80
CA TYR A 600 54.80 43.56 -17.59
C TYR A 600 53.62 43.39 -18.51
N GLU A 601 53.31 42.18 -18.99
CA GLU A 601 52.11 41.94 -19.80
C GLU A 601 50.79 41.99 -19.00
N ASN A 602 50.83 41.72 -17.70
CA ASN A 602 49.63 41.82 -16.84
C ASN A 602 49.23 43.28 -16.55
N GLU A 603 50.16 44.26 -16.58
CA GLU A 603 49.81 45.66 -16.41
C GLU A 603 49.26 46.32 -17.70
N GLU A 604 49.65 45.86 -18.89
CA GLU A 604 49.11 46.39 -20.16
C GLU A 604 47.72 45.87 -20.50
N ASN A 605 47.39 44.64 -20.13
CA ASN A 605 46.04 44.08 -20.35
C ASN A 605 44.99 44.68 -19.40
N PHE A 606 45.34 45.13 -18.20
CA PHE A 606 44.41 45.82 -17.30
C PHE A 606 44.10 47.25 -17.75
N SER A 607 44.94 47.90 -18.57
CA SER A 607 44.72 49.26 -19.07
C SER A 607 43.81 49.30 -20.32
N GLN A 608 43.55 48.18 -21.00
CA GLN A 608 42.67 48.13 -22.18
C GLN A 608 41.20 47.88 -21.86
N TYR A 609 40.87 47.44 -20.65
CA TYR A 609 39.48 47.21 -20.23
C TYR A 609 38.82 48.40 -19.51
N ASP A 610 39.58 49.51 -19.29
CA ASP A 610 39.06 50.70 -18.59
C ASP A 610 38.73 51.88 -19.54
N GLN A 611 38.65 51.64 -20.87
CA GLN A 611 38.19 52.63 -21.85
C GLN A 611 37.16 52.02 -22.81
N GLY A 612 35.92 51.95 -22.35
CA GLY A 612 34.80 51.60 -23.21
C GLY A 612 33.48 51.70 -22.46
N ASP A 613 32.81 52.83 -22.64
CA ASP A 613 31.53 53.38 -22.19
C ASP A 613 30.48 52.42 -21.58
#